data_ac9c00d81e90a37ff18ab37267180ef8
#
_entry.id   ac9c00d81e90a37ff18ab37267180ef8
#
_cell.length_a   1.000
_cell.length_b   1.000
_cell.length_c   1.000
_cell.angle_alpha   90.00
_cell.angle_beta   90.00
_cell.angle_gamma   90.00
#
_symmetry.space_group_name_H-M   'P 1'
#
loop_
_entity.id
_entity.type
_entity.pdbx_description
1 polymer ?
#
loop_
_entity_poly.entity_id
_entity_poly.type
_entity_poly.pdbx_seq_one_letter_code
_entity_poly.pdbx_strand_id
1 'polypeptide(L)'
;MRAWHDNRQRLGAVRAPAAIVAAMLATVTAPALAQDCKGPLRKINIGVAASPPNVVHTSPYVAKALGFFAKRCIDANIVQFEGGLSPASVTAVAQGGTLSGANEIGIGRGLKVTQVWSLAQRLPQVYMVAEGIKTPADLKGKRLSATGGGIGGFQWRIAREILKSAGLETTEANFINAATAGRVPGLVTGQIDGVALAPEDAFLARQQKPNLNSLLLVADLLPQFMYNAYGASLAWLARERPLIRDAVAGMIEANRAMFTDRAKVLPVVIEATQKPKDAVEYALDFLTKNCVWSVNHGLDESNTQWNIDNSIRNGDLDPARKPSVAQVADFKFAEEAVETAGGRVKLGNCTK
;
A
#
# COMPACT_ATOMS: atom_id res chain seq x y z
N MET A 1 -55.13 28.84 43.54
CA MET A 1 -56.27 28.25 44.24
C MET A 1 -56.34 26.77 44.01
N ARG A 2 -56.37 26.01 45.15
CA ARG A 2 -56.79 24.57 45.30
C ARG A 2 -55.99 23.53 44.54
N ALA A 3 -55.60 22.39 45.09
CA ALA A 3 -55.50 21.79 46.45
C ALA A 3 -55.04 20.37 46.22
N TRP A 4 -54.05 20.00 46.94
CA TRP A 4 -53.69 18.71 47.49
C TRP A 4 -54.65 17.54 47.33
N HIS A 5 -54.15 16.35 46.99
CA HIS A 5 -54.48 15.08 47.70
C HIS A 5 -53.25 14.11 47.72
N ASP A 6 -52.85 13.87 48.95
CA ASP A 6 -51.93 12.87 49.44
C ASP A 6 -52.57 11.48 49.34
N ASN A 7 -51.90 10.46 48.85
CA ASN A 7 -52.35 9.09 49.02
C ASN A 7 -51.14 8.17 49.26
N ARG A 8 -50.80 8.05 50.55
CA ARG A 8 -49.87 7.03 51.05
C ARG A 8 -50.56 5.67 51.03
N GLN A 9 -50.11 4.79 50.14
CA GLN A 9 -50.37 3.35 50.32
C GLN A 9 -49.10 2.60 50.60
N ARG A 10 -49.10 1.89 51.68
CA ARG A 10 -48.07 1.00 52.22
C ARG A 10 -47.89 -0.19 51.28
N LEU A 11 -46.63 -0.37 50.81
CA LEU A 11 -46.26 -1.62 50.12
C LEU A 11 -45.36 -2.46 51.02
N GLY A 12 -45.84 -3.69 51.23
CA GLY A 12 -45.17 -4.70 52.03
C GLY A 12 -43.91 -5.20 51.37
N ALA A 13 -42.94 -5.49 52.20
CA ALA A 13 -41.67 -6.04 51.80
C ALA A 13 -41.80 -7.50 51.35
N VAL A 14 -41.63 -7.75 50.04
CA VAL A 14 -41.42 -9.10 49.48
C VAL A 14 -39.93 -9.36 49.38
N ARG A 15 -39.41 -10.23 50.19
CA ARG A 15 -38.03 -10.74 50.08
C ARG A 15 -37.95 -11.72 48.92
N ALA A 16 -37.24 -11.33 47.83
CA ALA A 16 -36.85 -12.24 46.76
C ALA A 16 -35.44 -12.81 47.05
N PRO A 17 -35.18 -14.10 46.77
CA PRO A 17 -33.88 -14.69 46.99
C PRO A 17 -32.89 -14.20 45.94
N ALA A 18 -31.69 -13.84 46.43
CA ALA A 18 -30.56 -13.46 45.58
C ALA A 18 -30.05 -14.70 44.81
N ALA A 19 -30.38 -14.78 43.53
CA ALA A 19 -29.71 -15.72 42.63
C ALA A 19 -28.36 -15.13 42.22
N ILE A 20 -27.30 -15.72 42.69
CA ILE A 20 -25.91 -15.41 42.28
C ILE A 20 -25.74 -15.97 40.85
N VAL A 21 -25.85 -15.12 39.85
CA VAL A 21 -25.43 -15.44 38.49
C VAL A 21 -23.92 -15.30 38.42
N ALA A 22 -23.20 -16.42 38.51
CA ALA A 22 -21.79 -16.49 38.20
C ALA A 22 -21.61 -16.30 36.70
N ALA A 23 -21.27 -15.07 36.27
CA ALA A 23 -20.85 -14.80 34.90
C ALA A 23 -19.47 -15.45 34.70
N MET A 24 -19.44 -16.60 34.03
CA MET A 24 -18.20 -17.15 33.49
C MET A 24 -17.74 -16.21 32.36
N LEU A 25 -16.78 -15.33 32.67
CA LEU A 25 -15.96 -14.66 31.65
C LEU A 25 -15.16 -15.75 30.92
N ALA A 26 -15.66 -16.20 29.79
CA ALA A 26 -14.86 -16.94 28.84
C ALA A 26 -13.82 -15.96 28.27
N THR A 27 -12.63 -15.97 28.86
CA THR A 27 -11.47 -15.33 28.24
C THR A 27 -11.19 -16.07 26.94
N VAL A 28 -11.61 -15.48 25.83
CA VAL A 28 -11.15 -15.88 24.50
C VAL A 28 -9.66 -15.52 24.45
N THR A 29 -8.82 -16.45 24.87
CA THR A 29 -7.39 -16.39 24.60
C THR A 29 -7.23 -16.53 23.10
N ALA A 30 -6.99 -15.41 22.38
CA ALA A 30 -6.45 -15.49 21.05
C ALA A 30 -5.23 -16.44 21.09
N PRO A 31 -5.06 -17.36 20.13
CA PRO A 31 -3.91 -18.21 20.09
C PRO A 31 -2.68 -17.29 20.01
N ALA A 32 -1.92 -17.21 21.10
CA ALA A 32 -0.60 -16.65 21.04
C ALA A 32 0.19 -17.55 20.08
N LEU A 33 0.41 -17.06 18.85
CA LEU A 33 1.37 -17.68 17.93
C LEU A 33 2.66 -17.80 18.75
N ALA A 34 3.05 -19.02 19.03
CA ALA A 34 4.21 -19.32 19.85
C ALA A 34 5.38 -18.52 19.31
N GLN A 35 5.90 -17.65 20.16
CA GLN A 35 6.98 -16.77 19.82
C GLN A 35 8.26 -17.59 19.87
N ASP A 36 8.69 -18.13 18.72
CA ASP A 36 9.97 -18.87 18.58
C ASP A 36 11.21 -17.99 18.83
N CYS A 37 10.97 -16.77 19.24
CA CYS A 37 11.96 -15.75 19.45
C CYS A 37 12.53 -15.81 20.87
N LYS A 38 13.84 -16.01 20.97
CA LYS A 38 14.58 -16.11 22.23
C LYS A 38 15.11 -14.77 22.79
N GLY A 39 14.72 -13.63 22.20
CA GLY A 39 15.21 -12.30 22.56
C GLY A 39 14.10 -11.28 22.80
N PRO A 40 14.44 -10.05 23.21
CA PRO A 40 13.49 -8.97 23.33
C PRO A 40 12.93 -8.58 21.96
N LEU A 41 11.64 -8.19 21.91
CA LEU A 41 11.01 -7.70 20.69
C LEU A 41 11.65 -6.38 20.24
N ARG A 42 12.06 -6.33 18.99
CA ARG A 42 12.60 -5.13 18.34
C ARG A 42 11.47 -4.40 17.62
N LYS A 43 11.24 -3.14 17.95
CA LYS A 43 10.15 -2.34 17.39
C LYS A 43 10.54 -1.70 16.06
N ILE A 44 9.59 -1.71 15.10
CA ILE A 44 9.73 -1.07 13.80
C ILE A 44 8.38 -0.55 13.31
N ASN A 45 8.38 0.60 12.65
CA ASN A 45 7.21 1.06 11.90
C ASN A 45 7.34 0.68 10.43
N ILE A 46 6.25 0.17 9.84
CA ILE A 46 6.17 -0.14 8.41
C ILE A 46 5.03 0.67 7.82
N GLY A 47 5.38 1.59 6.93
CA GLY A 47 4.45 2.46 6.26
C GLY A 47 3.73 1.76 5.10
N VAL A 48 2.45 2.04 4.95
CA VAL A 48 1.60 1.58 3.86
C VAL A 48 1.10 2.79 3.07
N ALA A 49 1.22 2.74 1.76
CA ALA A 49 1.06 3.89 0.86
C ALA A 49 -0.40 4.26 0.54
N ALA A 50 -1.38 3.69 1.22
CA ALA A 50 -2.80 3.98 1.04
C ALA A 50 -3.57 3.83 2.36
N SER A 51 -4.61 4.64 2.55
CA SER A 51 -5.53 4.57 3.69
C SER A 51 -6.98 4.67 3.16
N PRO A 52 -7.79 3.59 3.29
CA PRO A 52 -7.42 2.22 3.64
C PRO A 52 -6.46 1.59 2.61
N PRO A 53 -5.73 0.49 2.98
CA PRO A 53 -4.79 -0.13 2.07
C PRO A 53 -5.48 -0.80 0.87
N ASN A 54 -4.83 -0.75 -0.28
CA ASN A 54 -5.16 -1.60 -1.42
C ASN A 54 -4.59 -3.01 -1.21
N VAL A 55 -5.12 -4.02 -1.91
CA VAL A 55 -4.67 -5.41 -1.79
C VAL A 55 -3.16 -5.55 -2.03
N VAL A 56 -2.59 -4.81 -2.97
CA VAL A 56 -1.15 -4.81 -3.23
C VAL A 56 -0.31 -4.38 -2.02
N HIS A 57 -0.86 -3.57 -1.12
CA HIS A 57 -0.14 -3.03 0.04
C HIS A 57 -0.25 -3.89 1.32
N THR A 58 -0.83 -5.09 1.23
CA THR A 58 -1.13 -5.90 2.42
C THR A 58 0.02 -6.78 2.91
N SER A 59 1.18 -6.78 2.24
CA SER A 59 2.35 -7.57 2.67
C SER A 59 2.74 -7.39 4.14
N PRO A 60 2.77 -6.17 4.73
CA PRO A 60 3.08 -6.01 6.14
C PRO A 60 2.04 -6.66 7.07
N TYR A 61 0.76 -6.62 6.70
CA TYR A 61 -0.33 -7.25 7.45
C TYR A 61 -0.21 -8.78 7.41
N VAL A 62 0.06 -9.33 6.23
CA VAL A 62 0.29 -10.78 6.05
C VAL A 62 1.55 -11.21 6.78
N ALA A 63 2.64 -10.44 6.73
CA ALA A 63 3.87 -10.74 7.48
C ALA A 63 3.62 -10.80 8.99
N LYS A 64 2.80 -9.88 9.50
CA LYS A 64 2.43 -9.85 10.92
C LYS A 64 1.52 -11.02 11.29
N ALA A 65 0.45 -11.26 10.54
CA ALA A 65 -0.55 -12.28 10.82
C ALA A 65 -0.01 -13.71 10.69
N LEU A 66 0.87 -13.96 9.71
CA LEU A 66 1.48 -15.28 9.50
C LEU A 66 2.76 -15.50 10.33
N GLY A 67 3.10 -14.58 11.24
CA GLY A 67 4.23 -14.76 12.17
C GLY A 67 5.60 -14.51 11.55
N PHE A 68 5.73 -14.00 10.32
CA PHE A 68 7.03 -13.77 9.67
C PHE A 68 7.86 -12.69 10.38
N PHE A 69 7.22 -11.75 11.05
CA PHE A 69 7.89 -10.80 11.94
C PHE A 69 8.18 -11.44 13.31
N ALA A 70 7.20 -12.16 13.88
CA ALA A 70 7.32 -12.74 15.22
C ALA A 70 8.49 -13.72 15.34
N LYS A 71 8.70 -14.60 14.34
CA LYS A 71 9.84 -15.55 14.33
C LYS A 71 11.21 -14.85 14.26
N ARG A 72 11.25 -13.53 13.93
CA ARG A 72 12.46 -12.69 13.93
C ARG A 72 12.54 -11.72 15.10
N CYS A 73 11.72 -11.93 16.14
CA CYS A 73 11.62 -11.02 17.29
C CYS A 73 11.29 -9.57 16.88
N ILE A 74 10.41 -9.37 15.91
CA ILE A 74 9.99 -8.05 15.45
C ILE A 74 8.56 -7.78 15.87
N ASP A 75 8.35 -6.67 16.60
CA ASP A 75 7.06 -6.05 16.84
C ASP A 75 6.85 -4.93 15.80
N ALA A 76 6.16 -5.26 14.71
CA ALA A 76 5.89 -4.34 13.63
C ALA A 76 4.60 -3.56 13.89
N ASN A 77 4.71 -2.22 13.94
CA ASN A 77 3.59 -1.30 13.90
C ASN A 77 3.35 -0.86 12.45
N ILE A 78 2.15 -1.11 11.91
CA ILE A 78 1.80 -0.78 10.54
C ILE A 78 1.10 0.58 10.52
N VAL A 79 1.68 1.54 9.78
CA VAL A 79 1.22 2.93 9.70
C VAL A 79 0.70 3.21 8.29
N GLN A 80 -0.56 3.63 8.17
CA GLN A 80 -1.16 4.00 6.89
C GLN A 80 -0.89 5.47 6.58
N PHE A 81 -0.46 5.77 5.35
CA PHE A 81 -0.23 7.12 4.84
C PHE A 81 -1.12 7.39 3.63
N GLU A 82 -1.58 8.62 3.45
CA GLU A 82 -2.23 9.08 2.22
C GLU A 82 -1.20 9.29 1.09
N GLY A 83 -0.59 8.17 0.64
CA GLY A 83 0.49 8.11 -0.33
C GLY A 83 1.86 7.82 0.28
N GLY A 84 2.62 6.89 -0.32
CA GLY A 84 3.94 6.49 0.15
C GLY A 84 5.00 7.59 0.07
N LEU A 85 4.74 8.66 -0.68
CA LEU A 85 5.59 9.85 -0.81
C LEU A 85 4.90 11.10 -0.27
N SER A 86 3.87 10.95 0.57
CA SER A 86 3.27 12.07 1.30
C SER A 86 4.29 12.70 2.25
N PRO A 87 4.16 13.99 2.60
CA PRO A 87 5.07 14.64 3.54
C PRO A 87 5.25 13.89 4.84
N ALA A 88 4.18 13.32 5.39
CA ALA A 88 4.22 12.52 6.61
C ALA A 88 5.06 11.24 6.45
N SER A 89 4.87 10.50 5.33
CA SER A 89 5.65 9.29 5.04
C SER A 89 7.14 9.63 4.86
N VAL A 90 7.45 10.63 4.04
CA VAL A 90 8.84 11.07 3.79
C VAL A 90 9.54 11.50 5.09
N THR A 91 8.85 12.26 5.94
CA THR A 91 9.38 12.69 7.25
C THR A 91 9.64 11.48 8.15
N ALA A 92 8.71 10.54 8.24
CA ALA A 92 8.85 9.33 9.06
C ALA A 92 10.05 8.48 8.64
N VAL A 93 10.28 8.30 7.33
CA VAL A 93 11.44 7.58 6.81
C VAL A 93 12.75 8.33 7.12
N ALA A 94 12.78 9.64 6.89
CA ALA A 94 13.97 10.46 7.11
C ALA A 94 14.42 10.49 8.59
N GLN A 95 13.47 10.48 9.53
CA GLN A 95 13.73 10.41 10.97
C GLN A 95 14.28 9.05 11.42
N GLY A 96 14.07 7.99 10.64
CA GLY A 96 14.44 6.62 10.98
C GLY A 96 13.39 5.93 11.87
N GLY A 97 13.54 4.60 12.02
CA GLY A 97 12.57 3.76 12.73
C GLY A 97 11.35 3.37 11.88
N THR A 98 11.22 3.92 10.67
CA THR A 98 10.13 3.65 9.73
C THR A 98 10.67 3.21 8.37
N LEU A 99 10.20 2.07 7.87
CA LEU A 99 10.31 1.67 6.46
C LEU A 99 9.05 2.15 5.74
N SER A 100 9.17 2.96 4.70
CA SER A 100 8.06 3.38 3.84
C SER A 100 8.58 3.82 2.48
N GLY A 101 7.72 4.41 1.64
CA GLY A 101 8.09 4.83 0.29
C GLY A 101 9.28 5.78 0.23
N ALA A 102 10.20 5.49 -0.68
CA ALA A 102 11.32 6.38 -1.04
C ALA A 102 11.49 6.39 -2.55
N ASN A 103 11.90 7.52 -3.11
CA ASN A 103 12.14 7.64 -4.54
C ASN A 103 13.39 8.48 -4.86
N GLU A 104 13.82 8.37 -6.13
CA GLU A 104 14.94 9.07 -6.71
C GLU A 104 14.83 10.60 -6.61
N ILE A 105 13.61 11.13 -6.67
CA ILE A 105 13.37 12.59 -6.60
C ILE A 105 13.73 13.13 -5.21
N GLY A 106 13.24 12.49 -4.15
CA GLY A 106 13.56 12.87 -2.77
C GLY A 106 15.06 12.76 -2.50
N ILE A 107 15.68 11.66 -2.96
CA ILE A 107 17.11 11.41 -2.80
C ILE A 107 17.95 12.48 -3.55
N GLY A 108 17.60 12.78 -4.79
CA GLY A 108 18.25 13.84 -5.56
C GLY A 108 18.06 15.23 -4.95
N ARG A 109 16.97 15.47 -4.22
CA ARG A 109 16.74 16.70 -3.44
C ARG A 109 17.47 16.72 -2.11
N GLY A 110 18.25 15.68 -1.80
CA GLY A 110 19.14 15.64 -0.64
C GLY A 110 18.61 14.85 0.55
N LEU A 111 17.48 14.12 0.43
CA LEU A 111 17.06 13.20 1.47
C LEU A 111 18.12 12.12 1.69
N LYS A 112 18.52 11.91 2.94
CA LYS A 112 19.53 10.92 3.34
C LYS A 112 18.87 9.55 3.56
N VAL A 113 18.28 9.00 2.52
CA VAL A 113 17.60 7.72 2.50
C VAL A 113 18.07 6.88 1.31
N THR A 114 17.92 5.56 1.37
CA THR A 114 18.15 4.66 0.24
C THR A 114 17.03 3.61 0.18
N GLN A 115 16.71 3.13 -1.01
CA GLN A 115 15.77 2.04 -1.20
C GLN A 115 16.42 0.72 -0.80
N VAL A 116 15.70 -0.10 -0.05
CA VAL A 116 16.17 -1.39 0.48
C VAL A 116 15.37 -2.58 -0.03
N TRP A 117 14.19 -2.34 -0.62
CA TRP A 117 13.30 -3.35 -1.17
C TRP A 117 12.21 -2.70 -2.02
N SER A 118 11.73 -3.39 -3.05
CA SER A 118 10.52 -2.99 -3.78
C SER A 118 9.40 -3.99 -3.54
N LEU A 119 8.26 -3.49 -3.03
CA LEU A 119 7.05 -4.29 -2.79
C LEU A 119 6.55 -4.94 -4.08
N ALA A 120 6.56 -4.16 -5.16
CA ALA A 120 6.00 -4.56 -6.43
C ALA A 120 6.92 -4.12 -7.58
N GLN A 121 7.24 -5.07 -8.44
CA GLN A 121 8.09 -4.86 -9.62
C GLN A 121 7.33 -4.27 -10.82
N ARG A 122 6.01 -4.24 -10.76
CA ARG A 122 5.13 -3.70 -11.81
C ARG A 122 4.01 -2.87 -11.20
N LEU A 123 3.55 -1.88 -11.96
CA LEU A 123 2.36 -1.09 -11.61
C LEU A 123 1.12 -1.98 -11.69
N PRO A 124 0.32 -2.11 -10.60
CA PRO A 124 -0.88 -2.95 -10.61
C PRO A 124 -2.12 -2.24 -11.21
N GLN A 125 -2.04 -0.93 -11.44
CA GLN A 125 -3.21 -0.11 -11.71
C GLN A 125 -3.76 -0.33 -13.11
N VAL A 126 -5.10 -0.33 -13.16
CA VAL A 126 -5.90 -0.17 -14.38
C VAL A 126 -6.30 1.31 -14.47
N TYR A 127 -6.05 1.98 -15.57
CA TYR A 127 -6.58 3.33 -15.77
C TYR A 127 -8.03 3.23 -16.22
N MET A 128 -8.92 3.51 -15.27
CA MET A 128 -10.36 3.46 -15.48
C MET A 128 -10.90 4.82 -15.90
N VAL A 129 -11.82 4.82 -16.85
CA VAL A 129 -12.39 6.04 -17.41
C VAL A 129 -13.91 5.97 -17.57
N ALA A 130 -14.54 7.13 -17.64
CA ALA A 130 -15.96 7.27 -17.91
C ALA A 130 -16.32 6.70 -19.27
N GLU A 131 -17.62 6.36 -19.43
CA GLU A 131 -18.19 5.96 -20.72
C GLU A 131 -17.88 7.00 -21.82
N GLY A 132 -17.59 6.51 -23.04
CA GLY A 132 -17.28 7.34 -24.19
C GLY A 132 -15.79 7.70 -24.33
N ILE A 133 -14.96 7.53 -23.29
CA ILE A 133 -13.51 7.68 -23.39
C ILE A 133 -12.92 6.33 -23.83
N LYS A 134 -12.28 6.29 -25.01
CA LYS A 134 -11.75 5.05 -25.61
C LYS A 134 -10.25 5.11 -25.87
N THR A 135 -9.70 6.30 -25.99
CA THR A 135 -8.28 6.53 -26.28
C THR A 135 -7.68 7.56 -25.32
N PRO A 136 -6.36 7.61 -25.12
CA PRO A 136 -5.72 8.67 -24.35
C PRO A 136 -6.02 10.09 -24.89
N ALA A 137 -6.27 10.27 -26.19
CA ALA A 137 -6.62 11.56 -26.77
C ALA A 137 -7.98 12.09 -26.27
N ASP A 138 -8.91 11.19 -25.95
CA ASP A 138 -10.23 11.57 -25.41
C ASP A 138 -10.16 12.17 -23.99
N LEU A 139 -8.98 12.14 -23.35
CA LEU A 139 -8.76 12.75 -22.03
C LEU A 139 -8.62 14.27 -22.07
N LYS A 140 -8.53 14.88 -23.26
CA LYS A 140 -8.50 16.34 -23.41
C LYS A 140 -9.75 16.98 -22.79
N GLY A 141 -9.55 17.96 -21.90
CA GLY A 141 -10.61 18.66 -21.18
C GLY A 141 -11.30 17.87 -20.09
N LYS A 142 -10.92 16.60 -19.85
CA LYS A 142 -11.54 15.73 -18.85
C LYS A 142 -11.03 16.00 -17.44
N ARG A 143 -11.80 15.55 -16.44
CA ARG A 143 -11.47 15.65 -15.01
C ARG A 143 -10.71 14.40 -14.61
N LEU A 144 -9.42 14.53 -14.34
CA LEU A 144 -8.53 13.45 -13.99
C LEU A 144 -8.16 13.51 -12.50
N SER A 145 -8.00 12.35 -11.90
CA SER A 145 -7.62 12.28 -10.49
C SER A 145 -6.18 12.72 -10.24
N ALA A 146 -5.97 13.60 -9.24
CA ALA A 146 -4.66 13.94 -8.68
C ALA A 146 -4.51 13.43 -7.23
N THR A 147 -5.27 12.41 -6.84
CA THR A 147 -5.27 11.83 -5.49
C THR A 147 -3.88 11.28 -5.11
N GLY A 148 -3.54 11.35 -3.80
CA GLY A 148 -2.27 10.81 -3.33
C GLY A 148 -1.08 11.74 -3.56
N GLY A 149 -1.25 13.01 -3.21
CA GLY A 149 -0.23 14.05 -3.23
C GLY A 149 -0.53 15.26 -4.12
N GLY A 150 -1.71 15.34 -4.74
CA GLY A 150 -2.08 16.45 -5.59
C GLY A 150 -1.26 16.50 -6.89
N ILE A 151 -1.03 17.71 -7.42
CA ILE A 151 -0.15 17.96 -8.56
C ILE A 151 1.29 17.50 -8.21
N GLY A 152 1.87 16.69 -9.09
CA GLY A 152 3.18 16.04 -8.84
C GLY A 152 3.10 14.72 -8.06
N GLY A 153 1.94 14.38 -7.47
CA GLY A 153 1.70 13.11 -6.80
C GLY A 153 1.52 11.94 -7.77
N PHE A 154 1.36 10.73 -7.24
CA PHE A 154 1.34 9.50 -8.02
C PHE A 154 0.26 9.49 -9.13
N GLN A 155 -0.99 9.79 -8.79
CA GLN A 155 -2.10 9.77 -9.77
C GLN A 155 -1.88 10.79 -10.89
N TRP A 156 -1.43 12.00 -10.52
CA TRP A 156 -1.12 13.05 -11.48
C TRP A 156 0.02 12.63 -12.43
N ARG A 157 1.09 12.00 -11.91
CA ARG A 157 2.22 11.53 -12.73
C ARG A 157 1.77 10.45 -13.71
N ILE A 158 0.93 9.51 -13.28
CA ILE A 158 0.36 8.49 -14.17
C ILE A 158 -0.50 9.14 -15.26
N ALA A 159 -1.41 10.05 -14.91
CA ALA A 159 -2.24 10.76 -15.88
C ALA A 159 -1.41 11.57 -16.86
N ARG A 160 -0.33 12.23 -16.41
CA ARG A 160 0.62 12.93 -17.28
C ARG A 160 1.23 12.02 -18.34
N GLU A 161 1.71 10.83 -17.96
CA GLU A 161 2.31 9.89 -18.90
C GLU A 161 1.27 9.40 -19.93
N ILE A 162 0.02 9.21 -19.51
CA ILE A 162 -1.08 8.82 -20.41
C ILE A 162 -1.41 9.97 -21.38
N LEU A 163 -1.51 11.20 -20.89
CA LEU A 163 -1.72 12.38 -21.73
C LEU A 163 -0.59 12.54 -22.77
N LYS A 164 0.67 12.45 -22.32
CA LYS A 164 1.85 12.51 -23.20
C LYS A 164 1.86 11.44 -24.28
N SER A 165 1.35 10.24 -24.00
CA SER A 165 1.24 9.18 -25.02
C SER A 165 0.32 9.54 -26.20
N ALA A 166 -0.56 10.53 -25.99
CA ALA A 166 -1.45 11.10 -27.02
C ALA A 166 -1.00 12.49 -27.51
N GLY A 167 0.19 12.95 -27.13
CA GLY A 167 0.67 14.28 -27.50
C GLY A 167 -0.01 15.43 -26.76
N LEU A 168 -0.65 15.14 -25.62
CA LEU A 168 -1.33 16.14 -24.78
C LEU A 168 -0.46 16.58 -23.61
N GLU A 169 -0.61 17.85 -23.22
CA GLU A 169 0.00 18.39 -22.01
C GLU A 169 -0.96 18.30 -20.81
N THR A 170 -0.40 18.33 -19.58
CA THR A 170 -1.22 18.29 -18.36
C THR A 170 -2.16 19.46 -18.21
N THR A 171 -1.85 20.61 -18.82
CA THR A 171 -2.71 21.79 -18.87
C THR A 171 -3.96 21.62 -19.73
N GLU A 172 -4.01 20.57 -20.54
CA GLU A 172 -5.17 20.24 -21.39
C GLU A 172 -6.19 19.33 -20.68
N ALA A 173 -5.97 19.00 -19.40
CA ALA A 173 -6.92 18.28 -18.56
C ALA A 173 -7.17 19.02 -17.24
N ASN A 174 -8.28 18.70 -16.56
CA ASN A 174 -8.63 19.28 -15.26
C ASN A 174 -8.30 18.28 -14.15
N PHE A 175 -7.44 18.64 -13.22
CA PHE A 175 -7.04 17.73 -12.14
C PHE A 175 -7.88 17.94 -10.87
N ILE A 176 -8.51 16.87 -10.40
CA ILE A 176 -9.34 16.83 -9.19
C ILE A 176 -8.57 16.13 -8.08
N ASN A 177 -8.31 16.83 -6.98
CA ASN A 177 -7.70 16.25 -5.79
C ASN A 177 -8.79 15.75 -4.84
N ALA A 178 -8.66 14.49 -4.40
CA ALA A 178 -9.56 13.84 -3.45
C ALA A 178 -8.76 12.85 -2.59
N ALA A 179 -9.32 12.43 -1.45
CA ALA A 179 -8.74 11.33 -0.66
C ALA A 179 -8.78 10.00 -1.43
N THR A 180 -7.94 9.04 -1.06
CA THR A 180 -7.88 7.71 -1.69
C THR A 180 -9.25 7.03 -1.74
N ALA A 181 -10.02 7.10 -0.65
CA ALA A 181 -11.37 6.53 -0.56
C ALA A 181 -12.39 7.18 -1.55
N GLY A 182 -12.13 8.40 -2.02
CA GLY A 182 -12.99 9.11 -2.97
C GLY A 182 -12.82 8.70 -4.45
N ARG A 183 -11.85 7.85 -4.79
CA ARG A 183 -11.54 7.51 -6.19
C ARG A 183 -12.67 6.75 -6.88
N VAL A 184 -13.14 5.66 -6.28
CA VAL A 184 -14.24 4.85 -6.83
C VAL A 184 -15.55 5.63 -6.86
N PRO A 185 -16.03 6.23 -5.75
CA PRO A 185 -17.22 7.05 -5.78
C PRO A 185 -17.14 8.19 -6.81
N GLY A 186 -16.01 8.89 -6.88
CA GLY A 186 -15.82 9.99 -7.82
C GLY A 186 -15.96 9.58 -9.28
N LEU A 187 -15.44 8.40 -9.67
CA LEU A 187 -15.57 7.86 -11.01
C LEU A 187 -17.01 7.38 -11.29
N VAL A 188 -17.62 6.67 -10.34
CA VAL A 188 -18.98 6.13 -10.47
C VAL A 188 -20.02 7.24 -10.60
N THR A 189 -19.91 8.29 -9.78
CA THR A 189 -20.83 9.44 -9.82
C THR A 189 -20.51 10.45 -10.94
N GLY A 190 -19.39 10.26 -11.66
CA GLY A 190 -18.99 11.14 -12.73
C GLY A 190 -18.40 12.48 -12.25
N GLN A 191 -17.89 12.56 -11.03
CA GLN A 191 -17.09 13.71 -10.57
C GLN A 191 -15.68 13.67 -11.13
N ILE A 192 -15.16 12.48 -11.43
CA ILE A 192 -13.87 12.20 -12.05
C ILE A 192 -14.17 11.42 -13.35
N ASP A 193 -13.49 11.76 -14.44
CA ASP A 193 -13.64 11.11 -15.72
C ASP A 193 -12.52 10.07 -15.98
N GLY A 194 -11.40 10.17 -15.26
CA GLY A 194 -10.27 9.24 -15.38
C GLY A 194 -9.46 9.12 -14.10
N VAL A 195 -9.07 7.89 -13.74
CA VAL A 195 -8.31 7.58 -12.52
C VAL A 195 -7.61 6.23 -12.62
N ALA A 196 -6.37 6.13 -12.08
CA ALA A 196 -5.71 4.85 -11.94
C ALA A 196 -6.23 4.13 -10.67
N LEU A 197 -6.91 3.00 -10.85
CA LEU A 197 -7.47 2.19 -9.75
C LEU A 197 -6.65 0.91 -9.55
N ALA A 198 -6.55 0.47 -8.31
CA ALA A 198 -6.09 -0.89 -7.99
C ALA A 198 -7.09 -1.92 -8.55
N PRO A 199 -6.67 -3.17 -8.80
CA PRO A 199 -7.55 -4.18 -9.43
C PRO A 199 -8.88 -4.36 -8.71
N GLU A 200 -8.89 -4.46 -7.39
CA GLU A 200 -10.12 -4.57 -6.58
C GLU A 200 -11.02 -3.35 -6.71
N ASP A 201 -10.44 -2.15 -6.77
CA ASP A 201 -11.20 -0.91 -6.93
C ASP A 201 -11.79 -0.79 -8.34
N ALA A 202 -11.05 -1.21 -9.37
CA ALA A 202 -11.53 -1.28 -10.74
C ALA A 202 -12.68 -2.29 -10.88
N PHE A 203 -12.58 -3.44 -10.20
CA PHE A 203 -13.63 -4.45 -10.12
C PHE A 203 -14.91 -3.88 -9.49
N LEU A 204 -14.79 -3.26 -8.30
CA LEU A 204 -15.91 -2.65 -7.58
C LEU A 204 -16.55 -1.47 -8.36
N ALA A 205 -15.74 -0.66 -9.03
CA ALA A 205 -16.24 0.43 -9.86
C ALA A 205 -17.11 -0.09 -11.01
N ARG A 206 -16.70 -1.19 -11.66
CA ARG A 206 -17.49 -1.82 -12.73
C ARG A 206 -18.75 -2.52 -12.23
N GLN A 207 -18.71 -3.11 -11.04
CA GLN A 207 -19.95 -3.66 -10.44
C GLN A 207 -21.00 -2.57 -10.22
N GLN A 208 -20.58 -1.37 -9.79
CA GLN A 208 -21.48 -0.24 -9.53
C GLN A 208 -21.90 0.48 -10.83
N LYS A 209 -21.02 0.52 -11.84
CA LYS A 209 -21.25 1.19 -13.12
C LYS A 209 -20.63 0.38 -14.27
N PRO A 210 -21.38 -0.57 -14.85
CA PRO A 210 -20.86 -1.53 -15.84
C PRO A 210 -20.31 -0.92 -17.13
N ASN A 211 -20.75 0.29 -17.49
CA ASN A 211 -20.33 1.01 -18.70
C ASN A 211 -19.01 1.82 -18.54
N LEU A 212 -18.32 1.70 -17.39
CA LEU A 212 -16.96 2.23 -17.25
C LEU A 212 -15.97 1.46 -18.12
N ASN A 213 -15.05 2.17 -18.76
CA ASN A 213 -14.01 1.57 -19.59
C ASN A 213 -12.70 1.39 -18.85
N SER A 214 -11.95 0.30 -19.13
CA SER A 214 -10.52 0.24 -18.90
C SER A 214 -9.80 0.81 -20.09
N LEU A 215 -9.14 1.94 -19.91
CA LEU A 215 -8.39 2.57 -21.00
C LEU A 215 -7.10 1.78 -21.30
N LEU A 216 -6.34 1.44 -20.26
CA LEU A 216 -5.09 0.66 -20.35
C LEU A 216 -4.67 0.09 -18.99
N LEU A 217 -3.78 -0.90 -19.02
CA LEU A 217 -2.98 -1.27 -17.87
C LEU A 217 -1.78 -0.32 -17.78
N VAL A 218 -1.61 0.33 -16.62
CA VAL A 218 -0.54 1.33 -16.46
C VAL A 218 0.85 0.71 -16.63
N ALA A 219 1.02 -0.56 -16.26
CA ALA A 219 2.28 -1.29 -16.45
C ALA A 219 2.67 -1.49 -17.92
N ASP A 220 1.71 -1.48 -18.84
CA ASP A 220 2.03 -1.62 -20.28
C ASP A 220 2.57 -0.32 -20.86
N LEU A 221 2.14 0.82 -20.33
CA LEU A 221 2.69 2.14 -20.67
C LEU A 221 4.03 2.41 -19.98
N LEU A 222 4.17 1.98 -18.73
CA LEU A 222 5.32 2.25 -17.86
C LEU A 222 5.94 0.95 -17.30
N PRO A 223 6.48 0.07 -18.16
CA PRO A 223 6.93 -1.27 -17.74
C PRO A 223 8.15 -1.25 -16.79
N GLN A 224 8.94 -0.18 -16.82
CA GLN A 224 10.14 -0.02 -15.98
C GLN A 224 9.88 0.79 -14.70
N PHE A 225 8.63 1.28 -14.50
CA PHE A 225 8.31 2.06 -13.30
C PHE A 225 8.32 1.16 -12.07
N MET A 226 9.21 1.47 -11.12
CA MET A 226 9.25 0.77 -9.84
C MET A 226 8.14 1.29 -8.92
N TYR A 227 7.29 0.37 -8.47
CA TYR A 227 6.14 0.71 -7.64
C TYR A 227 6.39 0.36 -6.17
N ASN A 228 6.22 1.36 -5.28
CA ASN A 228 6.41 1.21 -3.83
C ASN A 228 7.76 0.61 -3.42
N ALA A 229 8.85 1.25 -3.84
CA ALA A 229 10.16 0.96 -3.27
C ALA A 229 10.21 1.49 -1.82
N TYR A 230 10.49 0.60 -0.89
CA TYR A 230 10.68 0.92 0.52
C TYR A 230 12.08 1.43 0.78
N GLY A 231 12.18 2.52 1.52
CA GLY A 231 13.44 3.10 1.91
C GLY A 231 13.65 3.17 3.42
N ALA A 232 14.91 3.32 3.78
CA ALA A 232 15.36 3.57 5.14
C ALA A 232 16.31 4.77 5.16
N SER A 233 16.34 5.55 6.26
CA SER A 233 17.37 6.58 6.40
C SER A 233 18.76 5.94 6.54
N LEU A 234 19.76 6.56 5.92
CA LEU A 234 21.14 6.05 5.92
C LEU A 234 21.69 5.88 7.34
N ALA A 235 21.39 6.83 8.24
CA ALA A 235 21.83 6.77 9.63
C ALA A 235 21.16 5.61 10.40
N TRP A 236 19.88 5.37 10.16
CA TRP A 236 19.17 4.25 10.78
C TRP A 236 19.63 2.91 10.19
N LEU A 237 19.81 2.83 8.88
CA LEU A 237 20.32 1.64 8.20
C LEU A 237 21.73 1.26 8.71
N ALA A 238 22.60 2.24 8.93
CA ALA A 238 23.94 1.99 9.48
C ALA A 238 23.89 1.43 10.93
N ARG A 239 22.93 1.88 11.74
CA ARG A 239 22.82 1.49 13.16
C ARG A 239 22.03 0.19 13.34
N GLU A 240 20.97 -0.01 12.58
CA GLU A 240 19.97 -1.09 12.78
C GLU A 240 19.85 -2.03 11.57
N ARG A 241 20.94 -2.20 10.81
CA ARG A 241 20.96 -3.03 9.59
C ARG A 241 20.30 -4.41 9.78
N PRO A 242 20.60 -5.17 10.88
CA PRO A 242 19.97 -6.48 11.09
C PRO A 242 18.45 -6.40 11.28
N LEU A 243 17.94 -5.40 12.01
CA LEU A 243 16.50 -5.21 12.22
C LEU A 243 15.78 -4.94 10.89
N ILE A 244 16.33 -4.02 10.09
CA ILE A 244 15.75 -3.62 8.80
C ILE A 244 15.77 -4.79 7.83
N ARG A 245 16.90 -5.53 7.75
CA ARG A 245 17.03 -6.74 6.92
C ARG A 245 15.99 -7.80 7.30
N ASP A 246 15.85 -8.10 8.58
CA ASP A 246 14.92 -9.09 9.08
C ASP A 246 13.45 -8.69 8.82
N ALA A 247 13.13 -7.39 8.90
CA ALA A 247 11.81 -6.87 8.56
C ALA A 247 11.52 -7.00 7.05
N VAL A 248 12.47 -6.64 6.20
CA VAL A 248 12.35 -6.80 4.74
C VAL A 248 12.21 -8.28 4.37
N ALA A 249 12.99 -9.18 5.00
CA ALA A 249 12.86 -10.61 4.80
C ALA A 249 11.46 -11.13 5.16
N GLY A 250 10.86 -10.65 6.24
CA GLY A 250 9.47 -10.97 6.61
C GLY A 250 8.45 -10.50 5.58
N MET A 251 8.65 -9.34 4.96
CA MET A 251 7.79 -8.83 3.89
C MET A 251 7.97 -9.61 2.58
N ILE A 252 9.19 -10.05 2.25
CA ILE A 252 9.45 -10.95 1.11
C ILE A 252 8.71 -12.28 1.29
N GLU A 253 8.77 -12.88 2.48
CA GLU A 253 8.02 -14.11 2.77
C GLU A 253 6.50 -13.91 2.67
N ALA A 254 5.99 -12.77 3.11
CA ALA A 254 4.58 -12.43 2.95
C ALA A 254 4.19 -12.32 1.47
N ASN A 255 5.01 -11.67 0.64
CA ASN A 255 4.78 -11.64 -0.80
C ASN A 255 4.73 -13.05 -1.40
N ARG A 256 5.67 -13.94 -1.00
CA ARG A 256 5.68 -15.35 -1.44
C ARG A 256 4.41 -16.09 -1.01
N ALA A 257 3.94 -15.86 0.21
CA ALA A 257 2.69 -16.44 0.71
C ALA A 257 1.46 -16.02 -0.11
N MET A 258 1.43 -14.83 -0.72
CA MET A 258 0.37 -14.42 -1.64
C MET A 258 0.20 -15.40 -2.82
N PHE A 259 1.28 -16.04 -3.26
CA PHE A 259 1.27 -17.02 -4.34
C PHE A 259 0.99 -18.45 -3.87
N THR A 260 1.40 -18.80 -2.65
CA THR A 260 1.50 -20.21 -2.22
C THR A 260 0.49 -20.60 -1.14
N ASP A 261 -0.09 -19.66 -0.38
CA ASP A 261 -0.96 -19.98 0.76
C ASP A 261 -2.23 -19.11 0.80
N ARG A 262 -3.03 -19.24 -0.26
CA ARG A 262 -4.27 -18.46 -0.42
C ARG A 262 -5.21 -18.58 0.79
N ALA A 263 -5.28 -19.76 1.38
CA ALA A 263 -6.22 -20.02 2.49
C ALA A 263 -5.89 -19.19 3.74
N LYS A 264 -4.60 -18.99 4.03
CA LYS A 264 -4.17 -18.16 5.16
C LYS A 264 -4.12 -16.67 4.84
N VAL A 265 -3.78 -16.33 3.59
CA VAL A 265 -3.65 -14.94 3.14
C VAL A 265 -5.00 -14.24 3.00
N LEU A 266 -5.99 -14.90 2.38
CA LEU A 266 -7.27 -14.28 2.03
C LEU A 266 -7.99 -13.60 3.20
N PRO A 267 -8.18 -14.25 4.38
CA PRO A 267 -8.85 -13.61 5.50
C PRO A 267 -8.09 -12.38 6.02
N VAL A 268 -6.76 -12.41 6.05
CA VAL A 268 -5.92 -11.28 6.48
C VAL A 268 -6.06 -10.09 5.53
N VAL A 269 -6.08 -10.35 4.23
CA VAL A 269 -6.23 -9.30 3.22
C VAL A 269 -7.62 -8.67 3.26
N ILE A 270 -8.68 -9.47 3.45
CA ILE A 270 -10.05 -8.96 3.64
C ILE A 270 -10.11 -8.05 4.86
N GLU A 271 -9.57 -8.50 6.00
CA GLU A 271 -9.54 -7.72 7.24
C GLU A 271 -8.76 -6.41 7.07
N ALA A 272 -7.58 -6.46 6.47
CA ALA A 272 -6.73 -5.28 6.28
C ALA A 272 -7.34 -4.24 5.33
N THR A 273 -7.98 -4.69 4.25
CA THR A 273 -8.52 -3.80 3.20
C THR A 273 -9.95 -3.38 3.44
N GLN A 274 -10.69 -4.11 4.29
CA GLN A 274 -12.14 -3.93 4.52
C GLN A 274 -12.97 -4.01 3.23
N LYS A 275 -12.49 -4.80 2.24
CA LYS A 275 -13.15 -4.97 0.94
C LYS A 275 -13.91 -6.29 0.85
N PRO A 276 -14.96 -6.37 0.01
CA PRO A 276 -15.68 -7.60 -0.26
C PRO A 276 -14.76 -8.73 -0.72
N LYS A 277 -15.09 -9.95 -0.31
CA LYS A 277 -14.28 -11.15 -0.60
C LYS A 277 -14.00 -11.33 -2.09
N ASP A 278 -15.03 -11.19 -2.93
CA ASP A 278 -14.93 -11.35 -4.39
C ASP A 278 -13.96 -10.33 -5.03
N ALA A 279 -13.99 -9.07 -4.56
CA ALA A 279 -13.05 -8.05 -5.01
C ALA A 279 -11.61 -8.37 -4.59
N VAL A 280 -11.42 -8.87 -3.35
CA VAL A 280 -10.10 -9.29 -2.86
C VAL A 280 -9.58 -10.50 -3.63
N GLU A 281 -10.42 -11.52 -3.87
CA GLU A 281 -10.07 -12.71 -4.65
C GLU A 281 -9.67 -12.32 -6.08
N TYR A 282 -10.45 -11.47 -6.75
CA TYR A 282 -10.13 -10.94 -8.07
C TYR A 282 -8.76 -10.24 -8.07
N ALA A 283 -8.50 -9.38 -7.08
CA ALA A 283 -7.23 -8.67 -7.01
C ALA A 283 -6.04 -9.60 -6.74
N LEU A 284 -6.18 -10.57 -5.83
CA LEU A 284 -5.12 -11.55 -5.55
C LEU A 284 -4.77 -12.35 -6.81
N ASP A 285 -5.79 -12.78 -7.59
CA ASP A 285 -5.56 -13.50 -8.86
C ASP A 285 -4.88 -12.61 -9.90
N PHE A 286 -5.33 -11.36 -10.04
CA PHE A 286 -4.71 -10.40 -10.94
C PHE A 286 -3.24 -10.13 -10.58
N LEU A 287 -2.97 -9.87 -9.32
CA LEU A 287 -1.64 -9.48 -8.84
C LEU A 287 -0.63 -10.64 -8.93
N THR A 288 -1.05 -11.86 -8.63
CA THR A 288 -0.20 -13.05 -8.75
C THR A 288 0.05 -13.43 -10.21
N LYS A 289 -1.00 -13.47 -11.05
CA LYS A 289 -0.89 -13.78 -12.47
C LYS A 289 0.04 -12.82 -13.22
N ASN A 290 0.01 -11.54 -12.86
CA ASN A 290 0.79 -10.49 -13.51
C ASN A 290 2.16 -10.24 -12.83
N CYS A 291 2.58 -11.09 -11.89
CA CYS A 291 3.84 -10.95 -11.17
C CYS A 291 4.01 -9.52 -10.57
N VAL A 292 2.96 -8.98 -9.99
CA VAL A 292 3.04 -7.64 -9.42
C VAL A 292 3.92 -7.65 -8.17
N TRP A 293 3.66 -8.54 -7.21
CA TRP A 293 4.49 -8.65 -6.02
C TRP A 293 5.88 -9.19 -6.33
N SER A 294 6.87 -8.56 -5.72
CA SER A 294 8.24 -9.03 -5.76
C SER A 294 8.39 -10.26 -4.87
N VAL A 295 8.77 -11.40 -5.47
CA VAL A 295 9.02 -12.66 -4.73
C VAL A 295 10.45 -12.74 -4.19
N ASN A 296 11.31 -11.81 -4.61
CA ASN A 296 12.67 -11.55 -4.12
C ASN A 296 12.75 -10.07 -3.69
N HIS A 297 13.83 -9.35 -4.00
CA HIS A 297 13.92 -7.95 -3.52
C HIS A 297 13.23 -6.91 -4.43
N GLY A 298 12.89 -7.26 -5.66
CA GLY A 298 12.14 -6.39 -6.58
C GLY A 298 12.88 -5.14 -7.07
N LEU A 299 14.08 -4.84 -6.58
CA LEU A 299 14.93 -3.78 -7.08
C LEU A 299 15.66 -4.26 -8.35
N ASP A 300 15.87 -3.35 -9.29
CA ASP A 300 16.54 -3.62 -10.56
C ASP A 300 17.31 -2.36 -10.98
N GLU A 301 18.60 -2.53 -11.34
CA GLU A 301 19.48 -1.40 -11.67
C GLU A 301 18.99 -0.64 -12.91
N SER A 302 18.54 -1.36 -13.95
CA SER A 302 18.05 -0.73 -15.17
C SER A 302 16.75 0.04 -14.94
N ASN A 303 15.85 -0.52 -14.14
CA ASN A 303 14.61 0.18 -13.76
C ASN A 303 14.90 1.38 -12.85
N THR A 304 15.86 1.27 -11.91
CA THR A 304 16.30 2.39 -11.08
C THR A 304 16.85 3.52 -11.94
N GLN A 305 17.74 3.20 -12.89
CA GLN A 305 18.28 4.18 -13.84
C GLN A 305 17.17 4.80 -14.68
N TRP A 306 16.24 4.00 -15.20
CA TRP A 306 15.10 4.49 -15.98
C TRP A 306 14.25 5.48 -15.17
N ASN A 307 13.94 5.17 -13.88
CA ASN A 307 13.16 6.07 -13.03
C ASN A 307 13.87 7.40 -12.80
N ILE A 308 15.19 7.40 -12.56
CA ILE A 308 16.01 8.61 -12.46
C ILE A 308 15.89 9.45 -13.73
N ASP A 309 16.14 8.83 -14.90
CA ASP A 309 16.14 9.52 -16.18
C ASP A 309 14.73 9.98 -16.56
N ASN A 310 13.69 9.21 -16.23
CA ASN A 310 12.29 9.59 -16.42
C ASN A 310 11.91 10.81 -15.59
N SER A 311 12.35 10.87 -14.33
CA SER A 311 12.11 12.02 -13.45
C SER A 311 12.80 13.29 -13.97
N ILE A 312 13.98 13.16 -14.56
CA ILE A 312 14.68 14.28 -15.23
C ILE A 312 13.93 14.72 -16.49
N ARG A 313 13.59 13.79 -17.40
CA ARG A 313 12.84 14.10 -18.64
C ARG A 313 11.53 14.81 -18.37
N ASN A 314 10.90 14.51 -17.25
CA ASN A 314 9.63 15.10 -16.85
C ASN A 314 9.77 16.39 -16.03
N GLY A 315 10.98 16.86 -15.77
CA GLY A 315 11.23 18.04 -14.94
C GLY A 315 10.94 17.84 -13.44
N ASP A 316 10.71 16.60 -12.99
CA ASP A 316 10.45 16.28 -11.59
C ASP A 316 11.76 16.33 -10.77
N LEU A 317 12.91 16.12 -11.42
CA LEU A 317 14.25 16.15 -10.86
C LEU A 317 15.17 17.03 -11.71
N ASP A 318 15.84 17.97 -11.06
CA ASP A 318 16.89 18.80 -11.69
C ASP A 318 18.06 17.91 -12.15
N PRO A 319 18.50 18.00 -13.42
CA PRO A 319 19.66 17.25 -13.93
C PRO A 319 20.94 17.47 -13.09
N ALA A 320 21.14 18.68 -12.54
CA ALA A 320 22.28 19.01 -11.69
C ALA A 320 22.25 18.26 -10.33
N ARG A 321 21.11 17.70 -9.96
CA ARG A 321 20.88 16.93 -8.73
C ARG A 321 20.65 15.44 -9.00
N LYS A 322 21.05 14.94 -10.18
CA LYS A 322 20.91 13.54 -10.56
C LYS A 322 21.63 12.63 -9.57
N PRO A 323 20.91 11.76 -8.82
CA PRO A 323 21.57 10.77 -7.97
C PRO A 323 22.11 9.62 -8.84
N SER A 324 23.16 8.96 -8.38
CA SER A 324 23.57 7.68 -8.97
C SER A 324 22.61 6.55 -8.57
N VAL A 325 22.59 5.46 -9.33
CA VAL A 325 21.80 4.25 -9.03
C VAL A 325 22.14 3.73 -7.63
N ALA A 326 23.42 3.70 -7.26
CA ALA A 326 23.88 3.26 -5.94
C ALA A 326 23.47 4.19 -4.78
N GLN A 327 23.21 5.46 -5.05
CA GLN A 327 22.62 6.35 -4.04
C GLN A 327 21.12 6.10 -3.85
N VAL A 328 20.43 5.68 -4.93
CA VAL A 328 18.98 5.43 -4.89
C VAL A 328 18.68 4.09 -4.22
N ALA A 329 19.44 3.03 -4.51
CA ALA A 329 19.11 1.69 -4.03
C ALA A 329 20.36 0.93 -3.52
N ASP A 330 20.22 0.29 -2.36
CA ASP A 330 21.23 -0.62 -1.78
C ASP A 330 20.91 -2.07 -2.20
N PHE A 331 21.36 -2.45 -3.39
CA PHE A 331 21.14 -3.80 -3.96
C PHE A 331 21.79 -4.89 -3.11
N LYS A 332 22.96 -4.61 -2.51
CA LYS A 332 23.63 -5.56 -1.63
C LYS A 332 22.80 -5.86 -0.39
N PHE A 333 22.24 -4.83 0.23
CA PHE A 333 21.31 -5.01 1.35
C PHE A 333 20.06 -5.80 0.93
N ALA A 334 19.49 -5.47 -0.23
CA ALA A 334 18.29 -6.13 -0.73
C ALA A 334 18.54 -7.64 -0.95
N GLU A 335 19.72 -8.01 -1.46
CA GLU A 335 20.12 -9.42 -1.61
C GLU A 335 20.32 -10.12 -0.26
N GLU A 336 20.94 -9.46 0.74
CA GLU A 336 21.06 -9.98 2.10
C GLU A 336 19.70 -10.30 2.72
N ALA A 337 18.67 -9.47 2.42
CA ALA A 337 17.31 -9.72 2.88
C ALA A 337 16.66 -10.92 2.19
N VAL A 338 16.93 -11.13 0.89
CA VAL A 338 16.49 -12.33 0.15
C VAL A 338 17.11 -13.59 0.73
N GLU A 339 18.42 -13.58 1.02
CA GLU A 339 19.10 -14.71 1.66
C GLU A 339 18.51 -15.00 3.05
N THR A 340 18.20 -13.95 3.82
CA THR A 340 17.54 -14.07 5.13
C THR A 340 16.11 -14.64 5.02
N ALA A 341 15.45 -14.43 3.88
CA ALA A 341 14.13 -14.99 3.55
C ALA A 341 14.19 -16.41 2.96
N GLY A 342 15.36 -17.07 2.97
CA GLY A 342 15.56 -18.44 2.48
C GLY A 342 16.06 -18.52 1.03
N GLY A 343 16.72 -17.46 0.55
CA GLY A 343 17.32 -17.40 -0.78
C GLY A 343 16.32 -17.03 -1.89
N ARG A 344 16.81 -16.97 -3.12
CA ARG A 344 16.00 -16.61 -4.30
C ARG A 344 15.01 -17.72 -4.66
N VAL A 345 13.80 -17.31 -5.05
CA VAL A 345 12.76 -18.23 -5.52
C VAL A 345 12.22 -17.78 -6.88
N LYS A 346 11.59 -18.74 -7.57
CA LYS A 346 10.75 -18.52 -8.74
C LYS A 346 9.37 -19.09 -8.44
N LEU A 347 8.35 -18.26 -8.52
CA LEU A 347 6.95 -18.68 -8.32
C LEU A 347 6.18 -18.47 -9.63
N GLY A 348 5.86 -19.57 -10.30
CA GLY A 348 5.34 -19.53 -11.67
C GLY A 348 6.34 -18.85 -12.62
N ASN A 349 5.93 -17.75 -13.24
CA ASN A 349 6.80 -16.93 -14.12
C ASN A 349 7.46 -15.75 -13.37
N CYS A 350 7.24 -15.61 -12.08
CA CYS A 350 7.69 -14.47 -11.28
C CYS A 350 9.08 -14.78 -10.66
N THR A 351 10.06 -13.91 -10.92
CA THR A 351 11.47 -14.12 -10.55
C THR A 351 12.13 -12.94 -9.82
N LYS A 352 11.53 -11.75 -9.84
CA LYS A 352 12.10 -10.54 -9.21
C LYS A 352 11.61 -10.35 -7.78
#